data_598170bccf1ca86100efb39928550e94
#
_entry.id   598170bccf1ca86100efb39928550e94
#
_cell.length_a   1.000
_cell.length_b   1.000
_cell.length_c   1.000
_cell.angle_alpha   90.00
_cell.angle_beta   90.00
_cell.angle_gamma   90.00
#
_symmetry.space_group_name_H-M   'P 1'
#
loop_
_entity.id
_entity.type
_entity.pdbx_description
1 polymer ?
#
loop_
_entity_poly.entity_id
_entity_poly.type
_entity_poly.pdbx_seq_one_letter_code
_entity_poly.pdbx_strand_id
1 'polypeptide(L)'
;MSRYVVYDVFTDTRFGGNQLAVFPDAADLPEADLQAIAAEFNFSEVTFVYPPENPAHTARVRIFTPTMEIPFAGHPVIGTAIALADAGHGPDMVLELGVGPLPCRVDTGTAAFTTAAPLETLATPEPALVARALGVQPSDIATETHPPTMASLGLPFTISELTSRAALSACQTDIAAFREGAKAHPGGLDFAQFAYVRDGDTVHARMFAPLDNIPEDPATGSACATLAALLAKTLGKDLSLTVHQGEDMGRPSRIGLQTQQGRVTVSGQAVQVMEGRLV
;
A
#
# COMPACT_ATOMS: atom_id res chain seq x y z
N MET A 1 -3.17 -23.33 -19.47
CA MET A 1 -4.26 -22.76 -18.61
C MET A 1 -3.64 -22.39 -17.27
N SER A 2 -3.43 -21.12 -17.02
CA SER A 2 -2.76 -20.64 -15.81
C SER A 2 -3.79 -20.43 -14.69
N ARG A 3 -3.53 -21.02 -13.52
CA ARG A 3 -4.33 -20.86 -12.32
C ARG A 3 -4.03 -19.50 -11.68
N TYR A 4 -5.08 -18.87 -11.15
CA TYR A 4 -4.94 -17.73 -10.25
C TYR A 4 -5.74 -17.94 -8.98
N VAL A 5 -5.33 -17.24 -7.91
CA VAL A 5 -6.05 -17.12 -6.65
C VAL A 5 -6.27 -15.65 -6.35
N VAL A 6 -7.37 -15.31 -5.70
CA VAL A 6 -7.65 -13.94 -5.27
C VAL A 6 -7.70 -13.91 -3.75
N TYR A 7 -6.94 -12.99 -3.18
CA TYR A 7 -6.91 -12.68 -1.76
C TYR A 7 -7.47 -11.29 -1.50
N ASP A 8 -8.17 -11.14 -0.39
CA ASP A 8 -8.39 -9.85 0.24
C ASP A 8 -7.26 -9.65 1.27
N VAL A 9 -6.44 -8.63 1.08
CA VAL A 9 -5.20 -8.40 1.82
C VAL A 9 -5.40 -7.30 2.87
N PHE A 10 -4.72 -7.42 4.00
CA PHE A 10 -4.86 -6.61 5.20
C PHE A 10 -6.21 -6.79 5.90
N THR A 11 -6.77 -7.97 5.81
CA THR A 11 -8.00 -8.35 6.50
C THR A 11 -8.00 -9.85 6.81
N ASP A 12 -8.76 -10.25 7.82
CA ASP A 12 -9.09 -11.65 8.12
C ASP A 12 -10.52 -12.01 7.67
N THR A 13 -11.22 -11.05 7.08
CA THR A 13 -12.63 -11.18 6.70
C THR A 13 -12.78 -11.02 5.20
N ARG A 14 -13.45 -11.97 4.54
CA ARG A 14 -13.75 -11.91 3.11
C ARG A 14 -14.53 -10.63 2.76
N PHE A 15 -14.19 -10.06 1.61
CA PHE A 15 -14.79 -8.85 1.05
C PHE A 15 -14.42 -7.55 1.79
N GLY A 16 -13.47 -7.63 2.75
CA GLY A 16 -12.73 -6.49 3.29
C GLY A 16 -11.40 -6.29 2.55
N GLY A 17 -10.51 -5.51 3.12
CA GLY A 17 -9.14 -5.40 2.64
C GLY A 17 -8.95 -4.91 1.20
N ASN A 18 -7.74 -5.07 0.68
CA ASN A 18 -7.39 -4.76 -0.70
C ASN A 18 -7.29 -6.05 -1.53
N GLN A 19 -7.92 -6.06 -2.68
CA GLN A 19 -7.99 -7.21 -3.57
C GLN A 19 -6.64 -7.44 -4.26
N LEU A 20 -6.22 -8.70 -4.33
CA LEU A 20 -5.01 -9.11 -5.03
C LEU A 20 -5.27 -10.40 -5.80
N ALA A 21 -5.04 -10.39 -7.10
CA ALA A 21 -4.94 -11.61 -7.87
C ALA A 21 -3.47 -12.06 -7.89
N VAL A 22 -3.22 -13.31 -7.53
CA VAL A 22 -1.90 -13.94 -7.53
C VAL A 22 -1.90 -15.08 -8.54
N PHE A 23 -0.98 -15.05 -9.48
CA PHE A 23 -0.66 -16.17 -10.38
C PHE A 23 0.53 -16.92 -9.79
N PRO A 24 0.32 -18.02 -9.05
CA PRO A 24 1.40 -18.67 -8.28
C PRO A 24 2.41 -19.41 -9.16
N ASP A 25 2.08 -19.64 -10.43
CA ASP A 25 2.95 -20.19 -11.45
C ASP A 25 2.66 -19.49 -12.78
N ALA A 26 3.44 -18.45 -13.06
CA ALA A 26 3.28 -17.61 -14.23
C ALA A 26 4.28 -17.93 -15.36
N ALA A 27 5.10 -18.97 -15.20
CA ALA A 27 6.18 -19.27 -16.14
C ALA A 27 5.70 -19.52 -17.58
N ASP A 28 4.49 -20.09 -17.72
CA ASP A 28 3.89 -20.39 -19.03
C ASP A 28 3.04 -19.24 -19.61
N LEU A 29 2.90 -18.11 -18.89
CA LEU A 29 2.16 -16.96 -19.38
C LEU A 29 3.02 -16.18 -20.39
N PRO A 30 2.45 -15.80 -21.57
CA PRO A 30 3.15 -14.92 -22.49
C PRO A 30 3.44 -13.56 -21.84
N GLU A 31 4.66 -13.07 -21.98
CA GLU A 31 5.08 -11.76 -21.46
C GLU A 31 4.15 -10.63 -21.93
N ALA A 32 3.70 -10.70 -23.18
CA ALA A 32 2.82 -9.68 -23.78
C ALA A 32 1.43 -9.62 -23.15
N ASP A 33 1.00 -10.67 -22.43
CA ASP A 33 -0.35 -10.76 -21.87
C ASP A 33 -0.41 -10.26 -20.41
N LEU A 34 0.73 -10.15 -19.71
CA LEU A 34 0.76 -9.82 -18.28
C LEU A 34 0.05 -8.50 -17.96
N GLN A 35 0.33 -7.47 -18.75
CA GLN A 35 -0.30 -6.16 -18.56
C GLN A 35 -1.80 -6.20 -18.89
N ALA A 36 -2.21 -6.93 -19.93
CA ALA A 36 -3.62 -7.08 -20.30
C ALA A 36 -4.39 -7.86 -19.22
N ILE A 37 -3.79 -8.91 -18.64
CA ILE A 37 -4.36 -9.67 -17.53
C ILE A 37 -4.57 -8.74 -16.32
N ALA A 38 -3.59 -7.94 -15.96
CA ALA A 38 -3.72 -6.99 -14.85
C ALA A 38 -4.83 -5.96 -15.10
N ALA A 39 -4.93 -5.45 -16.33
CA ALA A 39 -6.01 -4.53 -16.72
C ALA A 39 -7.39 -5.19 -16.68
N GLU A 40 -7.50 -6.47 -17.08
CA GLU A 40 -8.77 -7.23 -17.05
C GLU A 40 -9.28 -7.46 -15.63
N PHE A 41 -8.39 -7.76 -14.67
CA PHE A 41 -8.76 -7.85 -13.26
C PHE A 41 -9.21 -6.50 -12.70
N ASN A 42 -8.56 -5.42 -13.14
CA ASN A 42 -8.84 -4.06 -12.69
C ASN A 42 -8.81 -3.89 -11.15
N PHE A 43 -8.00 -4.70 -10.48
CA PHE A 43 -7.63 -4.52 -9.08
C PHE A 43 -6.48 -3.50 -8.98
N SER A 44 -6.20 -2.97 -7.78
CA SER A 44 -5.05 -2.06 -7.60
C SER A 44 -3.77 -2.70 -8.15
N GLU A 45 -3.54 -3.99 -7.88
CA GLU A 45 -2.43 -4.76 -8.45
C GLU A 45 -2.78 -6.24 -8.65
N VAL A 46 -1.98 -6.86 -9.53
CA VAL A 46 -1.91 -8.31 -9.79
C VAL A 46 -0.45 -8.74 -9.68
N THR A 47 -0.20 -9.92 -9.11
CA THR A 47 1.14 -10.49 -9.01
C THR A 47 1.32 -11.75 -9.84
N PHE A 48 2.49 -11.84 -10.48
CA PHE A 48 2.92 -12.98 -11.25
C PHE A 48 4.18 -13.58 -10.61
N VAL A 49 4.09 -14.85 -10.22
CA VAL A 49 5.15 -15.56 -9.49
C VAL A 49 5.91 -16.47 -10.45
N TYR A 50 7.21 -16.38 -10.39
CA TYR A 50 8.17 -17.16 -11.20
C TYR A 50 9.17 -17.90 -10.30
N PRO A 51 9.83 -18.94 -10.80
CA PRO A 51 11.01 -19.48 -10.15
C PRO A 51 12.03 -18.37 -9.86
N PRO A 52 12.72 -18.42 -8.70
CA PRO A 52 13.71 -17.41 -8.35
C PRO A 52 14.91 -17.45 -9.28
N GLU A 53 15.54 -16.30 -9.51
CA GLU A 53 16.82 -16.21 -10.23
C GLU A 53 17.97 -16.72 -9.37
N ASN A 54 17.95 -16.41 -8.07
CA ASN A 54 18.85 -16.99 -7.09
C ASN A 54 18.20 -18.21 -6.42
N PRO A 55 18.77 -19.44 -6.58
CA PRO A 55 18.20 -20.66 -5.98
C PRO A 55 18.05 -20.64 -4.44
N ALA A 56 18.70 -19.70 -3.76
CA ALA A 56 18.56 -19.51 -2.32
C ALA A 56 17.31 -18.71 -1.93
N HIS A 57 16.63 -18.08 -2.89
CA HIS A 57 15.41 -17.33 -2.68
C HIS A 57 14.16 -18.20 -2.93
N THR A 58 13.00 -17.70 -2.53
CA THR A 58 11.75 -18.46 -2.61
C THR A 58 11.09 -18.33 -3.98
N ALA A 59 10.97 -17.11 -4.48
CA ALA A 59 10.31 -16.84 -5.76
C ALA A 59 10.73 -15.46 -6.30
N ARG A 60 10.62 -15.29 -7.61
CA ARG A 60 10.63 -13.98 -8.26
C ARG A 60 9.17 -13.53 -8.46
N VAL A 61 8.87 -12.30 -8.09
CA VAL A 61 7.51 -11.76 -8.15
C VAL A 61 7.50 -10.45 -8.94
N ARG A 62 6.65 -10.40 -9.95
CA ARG A 62 6.38 -9.19 -10.72
C ARG A 62 5.01 -8.63 -10.34
N ILE A 63 4.90 -7.32 -10.23
CA ILE A 63 3.72 -6.61 -9.75
C ILE A 63 3.24 -5.66 -10.84
N PHE A 64 1.97 -5.79 -11.21
CA PHE A 64 1.36 -4.97 -12.25
C PHE A 64 0.13 -4.26 -11.70
N THR A 65 0.06 -2.94 -11.93
CA THR A 65 -1.18 -2.17 -11.86
C THR A 65 -1.97 -2.38 -13.17
N PRO A 66 -3.20 -1.90 -13.29
CA PRO A 66 -3.93 -1.95 -14.56
C PRO A 66 -3.23 -1.24 -15.74
N THR A 67 -2.23 -0.39 -15.48
CA THR A 67 -1.60 0.46 -16.50
C THR A 67 -0.10 0.22 -16.70
N MET A 68 0.60 -0.33 -15.71
CA MET A 68 2.06 -0.52 -15.77
C MET A 68 2.58 -1.56 -14.78
N GLU A 69 3.76 -2.10 -15.07
CA GLU A 69 4.54 -2.83 -14.08
C GLU A 69 5.19 -1.88 -13.08
N ILE A 70 5.16 -2.22 -11.79
CA ILE A 70 5.79 -1.46 -10.72
C ILE A 70 6.79 -2.31 -9.95
N PRO A 71 7.91 -1.73 -9.47
CA PRO A 71 8.98 -2.48 -8.85
C PRO A 71 8.65 -2.99 -7.44
N PHE A 72 7.65 -2.40 -6.79
CA PHE A 72 7.26 -2.71 -5.41
C PHE A 72 5.88 -2.15 -5.06
N ALA A 73 5.10 -2.92 -4.30
CA ALA A 73 3.92 -2.46 -3.57
C ALA A 73 3.69 -3.32 -2.33
N GLY A 74 3.22 -2.71 -1.22
CA GLY A 74 3.16 -3.36 0.09
C GLY A 74 2.11 -4.47 0.17
N HIS A 75 0.86 -4.21 -0.25
CA HIS A 75 -0.19 -5.23 -0.16
C HIS A 75 0.05 -6.43 -1.08
N PRO A 76 0.58 -6.28 -2.33
CA PRO A 76 0.95 -7.41 -3.16
C PRO A 76 2.01 -8.32 -2.51
N VAL A 77 2.98 -7.75 -1.81
CA VAL A 77 3.99 -8.53 -1.07
C VAL A 77 3.36 -9.37 0.04
N ILE A 78 2.51 -8.76 0.87
CA ILE A 78 1.81 -9.46 1.97
C ILE A 78 0.92 -10.58 1.41
N GLY A 79 0.09 -10.28 0.42
CA GLY A 79 -0.83 -11.26 -0.16
C GLY A 79 -0.12 -12.40 -0.88
N THR A 80 0.95 -12.09 -1.64
CA THR A 80 1.75 -13.12 -2.32
C THR A 80 2.49 -14.01 -1.32
N ALA A 81 3.07 -13.45 -0.26
CA ALA A 81 3.74 -14.25 0.78
C ALA A 81 2.75 -15.22 1.45
N ILE A 82 1.52 -14.78 1.76
CA ILE A 82 0.47 -15.65 2.32
C ILE A 82 0.05 -16.71 1.29
N ALA A 83 -0.17 -16.33 0.03
CA ALA A 83 -0.53 -17.29 -1.02
C ALA A 83 0.53 -18.37 -1.22
N LEU A 84 1.82 -18.02 -1.13
CA LEU A 84 2.93 -18.98 -1.18
C LEU A 84 2.99 -19.87 0.07
N ALA A 85 2.73 -19.33 1.26
CA ALA A 85 2.65 -20.11 2.48
C ALA A 85 1.50 -21.12 2.43
N ASP A 86 0.33 -20.72 1.93
CA ASP A 86 -0.83 -21.61 1.70
C ASP A 86 -0.53 -22.68 0.65
N ALA A 87 0.36 -22.40 -0.30
CA ALA A 87 0.87 -23.38 -1.27
C ALA A 87 1.98 -24.30 -0.71
N GLY A 88 2.36 -24.15 0.56
CA GLY A 88 3.31 -25.03 1.26
C GLY A 88 4.74 -24.53 1.33
N HIS A 89 5.02 -23.28 0.95
CA HIS A 89 6.32 -22.66 1.21
C HIS A 89 6.50 -22.39 2.71
N GLY A 90 7.77 -22.37 3.15
CA GLY A 90 8.10 -22.20 4.57
C GLY A 90 7.76 -20.78 5.11
N PRO A 91 7.84 -20.60 6.44
CA PRO A 91 7.48 -19.31 7.06
C PRO A 91 8.45 -18.18 6.70
N ASP A 92 9.72 -18.48 6.49
CA ASP A 92 10.74 -17.51 6.10
C ASP A 92 10.97 -17.60 4.60
N MET A 93 10.73 -16.52 3.90
CA MET A 93 10.80 -16.41 2.44
C MET A 93 11.65 -15.22 2.03
N VAL A 94 12.24 -15.30 0.84
CA VAL A 94 12.83 -14.16 0.15
C VAL A 94 12.16 -14.03 -1.20
N LEU A 95 11.45 -12.92 -1.43
CA LEU A 95 10.82 -12.59 -2.70
C LEU A 95 11.73 -11.66 -3.50
N GLU A 96 12.06 -12.05 -4.74
CA GLU A 96 12.80 -11.19 -5.67
C GLU A 96 11.81 -10.25 -6.36
N LEU A 97 11.91 -8.96 -6.03
CA LEU A 97 11.09 -7.88 -6.57
C LEU A 97 11.92 -6.96 -7.46
N GLY A 98 11.29 -6.04 -8.18
CA GLY A 98 11.99 -5.02 -8.97
C GLY A 98 12.94 -4.14 -8.15
N VAL A 99 12.69 -3.97 -6.85
CA VAL A 99 13.59 -3.27 -5.91
C VAL A 99 14.69 -4.16 -5.33
N GLY A 100 14.73 -5.44 -5.71
CA GLY A 100 15.67 -6.44 -5.19
C GLY A 100 15.03 -7.46 -4.26
N PRO A 101 15.85 -8.33 -3.63
CA PRO A 101 15.36 -9.37 -2.75
C PRO A 101 14.80 -8.78 -1.44
N LEU A 102 13.59 -9.18 -1.09
CA LEU A 102 12.88 -8.74 0.11
C LEU A 102 12.58 -9.94 1.00
N PRO A 103 13.18 -10.02 2.20
CA PRO A 103 12.80 -11.01 3.19
C PRO A 103 11.38 -10.78 3.70
N CYS A 104 10.59 -11.84 3.71
CA CYS A 104 9.23 -11.90 4.21
C CYS A 104 9.12 -13.03 5.23
N ARG A 105 8.27 -12.86 6.24
CA ARG A 105 7.93 -13.90 7.19
C ARG A 105 6.43 -14.05 7.29
N VAL A 106 5.94 -15.30 7.27
CA VAL A 106 4.55 -15.64 7.50
C VAL A 106 4.44 -16.47 8.76
N ASP A 107 3.62 -16.01 9.70
CA ASP A 107 3.35 -16.71 10.95
C ASP A 107 1.84 -16.62 11.25
N THR A 108 1.20 -17.78 11.43
CA THR A 108 -0.22 -17.90 11.81
C THR A 108 -1.17 -17.05 10.94
N GLY A 109 -0.95 -17.07 9.60
CA GLY A 109 -1.78 -16.33 8.64
C GLY A 109 -1.50 -14.81 8.57
N THR A 110 -0.45 -14.34 9.25
CA THR A 110 0.03 -12.96 9.17
C THR A 110 1.37 -12.93 8.46
N ALA A 111 1.47 -12.15 7.39
CA ALA A 111 2.74 -11.88 6.73
C ALA A 111 3.34 -10.55 7.19
N ALA A 112 4.66 -10.49 7.17
CA ALA A 112 5.41 -9.27 7.45
C ALA A 112 6.64 -9.15 6.55
N PHE A 113 6.97 -7.91 6.19
CA PHE A 113 8.25 -7.55 5.58
C PHE A 113 8.82 -6.29 6.23
N THR A 114 10.12 -6.09 6.13
CA THR A 114 10.80 -4.91 6.67
C THR A 114 11.52 -4.16 5.56
N THR A 115 11.25 -2.87 5.45
CA THR A 115 12.00 -1.96 4.59
C THR A 115 13.00 -1.14 5.39
N ALA A 116 14.17 -0.90 4.79
CA ALA A 116 15.21 -0.03 5.30
C ALA A 116 15.45 1.16 4.37
N ALA A 117 14.52 1.41 3.43
CA ALA A 117 14.59 2.58 2.56
C ALA A 117 14.61 3.86 3.39
N PRO A 118 15.51 4.82 3.09
CA PRO A 118 15.56 6.06 3.83
C PRO A 118 14.29 6.88 3.58
N LEU A 119 13.78 7.54 4.63
CA LEU A 119 12.67 8.48 4.49
C LEU A 119 13.17 9.75 3.79
N GLU A 120 12.66 9.99 2.59
CA GLU A 120 12.86 11.22 1.85
C GLU A 120 11.68 12.17 2.09
N THR A 121 11.97 13.42 2.43
CA THR A 121 10.99 14.51 2.49
C THR A 121 11.14 15.33 1.21
N LEU A 122 10.12 15.34 0.36
CA LEU A 122 10.18 15.93 -0.97
C LEU A 122 9.61 17.34 -1.01
N ALA A 123 8.50 17.58 -0.30
CA ALA A 123 7.83 18.87 -0.24
C ALA A 123 6.98 19.02 1.02
N THR A 124 6.58 20.26 1.29
CA THR A 124 5.58 20.59 2.32
C THR A 124 4.47 21.39 1.65
N PRO A 125 3.44 20.70 1.09
CA PRO A 125 2.33 21.38 0.46
C PRO A 125 1.56 22.25 1.45
N GLU A 126 1.04 23.38 0.96
CA GLU A 126 0.25 24.29 1.78
C GLU A 126 -1.04 23.61 2.31
N PRO A 127 -1.37 23.73 3.59
CA PRO A 127 -2.57 23.13 4.18
C PRO A 127 -3.85 23.49 3.42
N ALA A 128 -3.95 24.70 2.89
CA ALA A 128 -5.11 25.15 2.12
C ALA A 128 -5.25 24.40 0.78
N LEU A 129 -4.16 24.03 0.13
CA LEU A 129 -4.19 23.23 -1.09
C LEU A 129 -4.62 21.78 -0.78
N VAL A 130 -4.06 21.19 0.27
CA VAL A 130 -4.42 19.84 0.73
C VAL A 130 -5.90 19.79 1.15
N ALA A 131 -6.38 20.79 1.89
CA ALA A 131 -7.78 20.86 2.29
C ALA A 131 -8.71 20.92 1.07
N ARG A 132 -8.39 21.71 0.04
CA ARG A 132 -9.15 21.73 -1.21
C ARG A 132 -9.12 20.38 -1.93
N ALA A 133 -7.93 19.74 -2.02
CA ALA A 133 -7.79 18.44 -2.66
C ALA A 133 -8.65 17.36 -1.96
N LEU A 134 -8.73 17.41 -0.64
CA LEU A 134 -9.51 16.50 0.19
C LEU A 134 -10.98 16.92 0.36
N GLY A 135 -11.38 18.12 -0.13
CA GLY A 135 -12.75 18.63 0.02
C GLY A 135 -13.16 18.95 1.46
N VAL A 136 -12.20 19.28 2.33
CA VAL A 136 -12.41 19.64 3.74
C VAL A 136 -12.06 21.12 3.98
N GLN A 137 -12.34 21.62 5.20
CA GLN A 137 -11.95 22.99 5.56
C GLN A 137 -10.45 23.04 5.89
N PRO A 138 -9.75 24.16 5.65
CA PRO A 138 -8.37 24.33 6.08
C PRO A 138 -8.15 24.11 7.58
N SER A 139 -9.16 24.40 8.41
CA SER A 139 -9.15 24.15 9.86
C SER A 139 -9.23 22.67 10.24
N ASP A 140 -9.58 21.80 9.29
CA ASP A 140 -9.61 20.35 9.50
C ASP A 140 -8.21 19.70 9.32
N ILE A 141 -7.24 20.44 8.76
CA ILE A 141 -5.86 19.99 8.67
C ILE A 141 -5.14 20.30 9.99
N ALA A 142 -4.74 19.26 10.71
CA ALA A 142 -3.93 19.41 11.92
C ALA A 142 -2.46 19.59 11.52
N THR A 143 -1.76 20.51 12.18
CA THR A 143 -0.34 20.82 11.90
C THR A 143 0.56 20.74 13.13
N GLU A 144 0.01 20.40 14.28
CA GLU A 144 0.74 20.35 15.56
C GLU A 144 1.81 19.23 15.56
N THR A 145 1.52 18.08 14.99
CA THR A 145 2.49 16.97 14.86
C THR A 145 3.46 17.24 13.73
N HIS A 146 2.92 17.54 12.56
CA HIS A 146 3.66 17.93 11.35
C HIS A 146 2.73 18.63 10.35
N PRO A 147 3.22 19.55 9.52
CA PRO A 147 2.44 20.06 8.40
C PRO A 147 2.21 18.97 7.35
N PRO A 148 1.27 19.15 6.39
CA PRO A 148 1.19 18.26 5.23
C PRO A 148 2.57 18.05 4.61
N THR A 149 3.00 16.80 4.51
CA THR A 149 4.36 16.46 4.13
C THR A 149 4.36 15.43 3.00
N MET A 150 4.88 15.82 1.85
CA MET A 150 5.13 14.89 0.75
C MET A 150 6.41 14.12 1.06
N ALA A 151 6.28 12.83 1.32
CA ALA A 151 7.37 11.96 1.74
C ALA A 151 7.33 10.61 1.03
N SER A 152 8.47 9.91 0.99
CA SER A 152 8.65 8.66 0.26
C SER A 152 9.56 7.70 1.02
N LEU A 153 9.21 6.42 0.96
CA LEU A 153 10.10 5.26 1.17
C LEU A 153 10.25 4.45 -0.14
N GLY A 154 10.19 5.15 -1.29
CA GLY A 154 10.23 4.59 -2.65
C GLY A 154 9.06 5.04 -3.51
N LEU A 155 7.88 5.28 -2.93
CA LEU A 155 6.73 5.88 -3.60
C LEU A 155 6.24 7.08 -2.78
N PRO A 156 6.11 8.28 -3.39
CA PRO A 156 5.73 9.49 -2.66
C PRO A 156 4.23 9.59 -2.39
N PHE A 157 3.90 10.04 -1.17
CA PHE A 157 2.55 10.39 -0.73
C PHE A 157 2.57 11.69 0.04
N THR A 158 1.53 12.50 -0.09
CA THR A 158 1.30 13.64 0.80
C THR A 158 0.59 13.14 2.06
N ILE A 159 1.31 13.10 3.16
CA ILE A 159 0.85 12.63 4.46
C ILE A 159 0.27 13.83 5.22
N SER A 160 -1.00 13.75 5.63
CA SER A 160 -1.70 14.85 6.30
C SER A 160 -2.53 14.35 7.47
N GLU A 161 -2.29 14.91 8.66
CA GLU A 161 -3.13 14.64 9.84
C GLU A 161 -4.38 15.51 9.79
N LEU A 162 -5.54 14.90 10.10
CA LEU A 162 -6.81 15.61 10.23
C LEU A 162 -7.23 15.71 11.69
N THR A 163 -8.02 16.73 12.00
CA THR A 163 -8.42 17.04 13.37
C THR A 163 -9.44 16.06 13.96
N SER A 164 -10.17 15.29 13.12
CA SER A 164 -11.20 14.38 13.59
C SER A 164 -11.56 13.27 12.60
N ARG A 165 -12.11 12.15 13.12
CA ARG A 165 -12.73 11.09 12.30
C ARG A 165 -13.84 11.61 11.39
N ALA A 166 -14.60 12.59 11.85
CA ALA A 166 -15.66 13.22 11.05
C ALA A 166 -15.07 13.95 9.83
N ALA A 167 -13.97 14.69 10.00
CA ALA A 167 -13.27 15.33 8.90
C ALA A 167 -12.69 14.31 7.93
N LEU A 168 -12.11 13.20 8.44
CA LEU A 168 -11.59 12.13 7.61
C LEU A 168 -12.70 11.46 6.77
N SER A 169 -13.83 11.11 7.38
CA SER A 169 -14.98 10.51 6.67
C SER A 169 -15.64 11.47 5.67
N ALA A 170 -15.53 12.78 5.90
CA ALA A 170 -16.07 13.79 4.99
C ALA A 170 -15.21 14.04 3.75
N CYS A 171 -13.99 13.49 3.67
CA CYS A 171 -13.10 13.71 2.54
C CYS A 171 -13.75 13.31 1.20
N GLN A 172 -13.68 14.24 0.24
CA GLN A 172 -14.12 14.06 -1.14
C GLN A 172 -13.09 14.71 -2.08
N THR A 173 -12.63 13.98 -3.09
CA THR A 173 -11.58 14.46 -3.98
C THR A 173 -12.03 15.59 -4.90
N ASP A 174 -11.24 16.68 -4.95
CA ASP A 174 -11.37 17.74 -5.95
C ASP A 174 -10.27 17.57 -7.01
N ILE A 175 -10.66 17.09 -8.19
CA ILE A 175 -9.73 16.81 -9.30
C ILE A 175 -8.95 18.06 -9.75
N ALA A 176 -9.54 19.25 -9.67
CA ALA A 176 -8.86 20.49 -10.05
C ALA A 176 -7.73 20.81 -9.06
N ALA A 177 -7.98 20.64 -7.77
CA ALA A 177 -6.98 20.83 -6.72
C ALA A 177 -5.89 19.74 -6.79
N PHE A 178 -6.23 18.47 -7.10
CA PHE A 178 -5.23 17.44 -7.36
C PHE A 178 -4.31 17.80 -8.53
N ARG A 179 -4.85 18.29 -9.66
CA ARG A 179 -4.04 18.75 -10.81
C ARG A 179 -3.16 19.95 -10.47
N GLU A 180 -3.65 20.90 -9.66
CA GLU A 180 -2.86 22.02 -9.14
C GLU A 180 -1.70 21.50 -8.30
N GLY A 181 -1.97 20.56 -7.38
CA GLY A 181 -0.97 19.93 -6.52
C GLY A 181 0.08 19.14 -7.30
N ALA A 182 -0.32 18.31 -8.25
CA ALA A 182 0.59 17.56 -9.11
C ALA A 182 1.52 18.46 -9.92
N LYS A 183 1.02 19.60 -10.39
CA LYS A 183 1.85 20.60 -11.09
C LYS A 183 2.84 21.31 -10.15
N ALA A 184 2.41 21.63 -8.92
CA ALA A 184 3.23 22.34 -7.94
C ALA A 184 4.27 21.41 -7.28
N HIS A 185 3.93 20.14 -7.11
CA HIS A 185 4.73 19.14 -6.41
C HIS A 185 4.81 17.85 -7.24
N PRO A 186 5.54 17.87 -8.38
CA PRO A 186 5.65 16.71 -9.24
C PRO A 186 6.36 15.55 -8.53
N GLY A 187 5.88 14.33 -8.71
CA GLY A 187 6.49 13.11 -8.16
C GLY A 187 5.56 11.91 -8.30
N GLY A 188 6.09 10.76 -8.44
CA GLY A 188 5.52 9.41 -8.50
C GLY A 188 4.03 9.30 -8.86
N LEU A 189 3.19 9.09 -7.88
CA LEU A 189 1.74 9.23 -8.01
C LEU A 189 1.36 10.72 -7.96
N ASP A 190 0.51 11.16 -8.91
CA ASP A 190 0.19 12.56 -9.12
C ASP A 190 -0.53 13.21 -7.93
N PHE A 191 0.26 13.71 -6.96
CA PHE A 191 -0.20 14.35 -5.73
C PHE A 191 -1.06 13.45 -4.84
N ALA A 192 -0.79 12.14 -4.78
CA ALA A 192 -1.51 11.19 -3.94
C ALA A 192 -1.58 11.66 -2.49
N GLN A 193 -2.79 11.64 -1.91
CA GLN A 193 -3.07 12.08 -0.55
C GLN A 193 -3.28 10.89 0.37
N PHE A 194 -2.55 10.85 1.48
CA PHE A 194 -2.80 9.95 2.60
C PHE A 194 -3.22 10.75 3.81
N ALA A 195 -4.53 10.86 4.00
CA ALA A 195 -5.14 11.56 5.12
C ALA A 195 -5.34 10.62 6.30
N TYR A 196 -5.02 11.06 7.51
CA TYR A 196 -5.16 10.22 8.70
C TYR A 196 -5.59 10.99 9.94
N VAL A 197 -6.12 10.25 10.91
CA VAL A 197 -6.36 10.69 12.29
C VAL A 197 -5.71 9.68 13.21
N ARG A 198 -5.06 10.14 14.26
CA ARG A 198 -4.37 9.30 15.22
C ARG A 198 -4.95 9.42 16.62
N ASP A 199 -5.17 8.27 17.27
CA ASP A 199 -5.50 8.17 18.70
C ASP A 199 -4.57 7.15 19.36
N GLY A 200 -3.57 7.66 20.07
CA GLY A 200 -2.52 6.82 20.64
C GLY A 200 -1.75 6.05 19.58
N ASP A 201 -1.84 4.72 19.63
CA ASP A 201 -1.20 3.80 18.68
C ASP A 201 -2.15 3.34 17.55
N THR A 202 -3.40 3.82 17.57
CA THR A 202 -4.39 3.56 16.52
C THR A 202 -4.43 4.72 15.54
N VAL A 203 -4.43 4.38 14.25
CA VAL A 203 -4.53 5.33 13.15
C VAL A 203 -5.73 4.93 12.29
N HIS A 204 -6.55 5.90 11.91
CA HIS A 204 -7.56 5.75 10.87
C HIS A 204 -7.14 6.55 9.67
N ALA A 205 -7.17 5.94 8.48
CA ALA A 205 -6.62 6.57 7.29
C ALA A 205 -7.51 6.35 6.05
N ARG A 206 -7.34 7.26 5.09
CA ARG A 206 -7.88 7.15 3.73
C ARG A 206 -6.80 7.58 2.74
N MET A 207 -6.71 6.90 1.59
CA MET A 207 -5.76 7.21 0.54
C MET A 207 -6.45 7.48 -0.78
N PHE A 208 -6.05 8.56 -1.45
CA PHE A 208 -6.64 9.03 -2.69
C PHE A 208 -5.55 9.34 -3.72
N ALA A 209 -5.67 8.77 -4.91
CA ALA A 209 -4.83 9.06 -6.07
C ALA A 209 -5.70 9.10 -7.36
N PRO A 210 -6.66 10.03 -7.46
CA PRO A 210 -7.66 10.02 -8.53
C PRO A 210 -7.07 10.32 -9.92
N LEU A 211 -5.90 10.96 -10.00
CA LEU A 211 -5.22 11.20 -11.29
C LEU A 211 -4.53 9.94 -11.82
N ASP A 212 -4.25 8.97 -10.94
CA ASP A 212 -3.66 7.66 -11.26
C ASP A 212 -4.72 6.56 -11.42
N ASN A 213 -5.98 6.96 -11.63
CA ASN A 213 -7.13 6.05 -11.74
C ASN A 213 -7.42 5.22 -10.47
N ILE A 214 -7.01 5.75 -9.31
CA ILE A 214 -7.29 5.20 -7.98
C ILE A 214 -8.10 6.24 -7.20
N PRO A 215 -9.43 6.31 -7.37
CA PRO A 215 -10.25 7.30 -6.65
C PRO A 215 -10.06 7.22 -5.14
N GLU A 216 -10.01 6.01 -4.59
CA GLU A 216 -9.64 5.69 -3.21
C GLU A 216 -9.10 4.26 -3.15
N ASP A 217 -8.07 4.02 -2.33
CA ASP A 217 -7.47 2.70 -2.13
C ASP A 217 -7.80 2.15 -0.73
N PRO A 218 -8.27 0.90 -0.61
CA PRO A 218 -8.73 0.37 0.68
C PRO A 218 -7.60 0.00 1.64
N ALA A 219 -6.36 -0.23 1.17
CA ALA A 219 -5.23 -0.55 2.05
C ALA A 219 -3.88 -0.29 1.35
N THR A 220 -3.20 0.77 1.77
CA THR A 220 -1.97 1.26 1.15
C THR A 220 -0.77 1.04 2.06
N GLY A 221 -0.21 -0.15 2.04
CA GLY A 221 0.93 -0.52 2.90
C GLY A 221 2.15 0.39 2.75
N SER A 222 2.44 0.87 1.53
CA SER A 222 3.55 1.81 1.25
C SER A 222 3.34 3.19 1.89
N ALA A 223 2.13 3.74 1.80
CA ALA A 223 1.80 5.02 2.46
C ALA A 223 1.80 4.88 3.99
N CYS A 224 1.29 3.75 4.52
CA CYS A 224 1.35 3.43 5.94
C CYS A 224 2.80 3.34 6.45
N ALA A 225 3.69 2.70 5.70
CA ALA A 225 5.12 2.65 6.04
C ALA A 225 5.75 4.05 6.04
N THR A 226 5.42 4.89 5.06
CA THR A 226 5.88 6.27 4.98
C THR A 226 5.38 7.09 6.17
N LEU A 227 4.10 6.95 6.55
CA LEU A 227 3.54 7.58 7.75
C LEU A 227 4.31 7.15 9.00
N ALA A 228 4.55 5.84 9.21
CA ALA A 228 5.25 5.34 10.39
C ALA A 228 6.67 5.91 10.48
N ALA A 229 7.41 5.96 9.37
CA ALA A 229 8.74 6.54 9.32
C ALA A 229 8.73 8.06 9.61
N LEU A 230 7.75 8.79 9.04
CA LEU A 230 7.57 10.22 9.28
C LEU A 230 7.27 10.51 10.76
N LEU A 231 6.31 9.79 11.34
CA LEU A 231 5.96 9.95 12.76
C LEU A 231 7.10 9.56 13.69
N ALA A 232 7.82 8.46 13.42
CA ALA A 232 8.97 8.06 14.23
C ALA A 232 10.06 9.13 14.22
N LYS A 233 10.36 9.70 13.05
CA LYS A 233 11.31 10.81 12.90
C LYS A 233 10.85 12.07 13.63
N THR A 234 9.58 12.45 13.48
CA THR A 234 9.00 13.66 14.07
C THR A 234 8.93 13.56 15.60
N LEU A 235 8.54 12.39 16.13
CA LEU A 235 8.40 12.17 17.57
C LEU A 235 9.70 11.73 18.24
N GLY A 236 10.75 11.41 17.47
CA GLY A 236 12.07 11.01 17.99
C GLY A 236 12.06 9.67 18.75
N LYS A 237 11.14 8.75 18.41
CA LYS A 237 11.02 7.44 19.07
C LYS A 237 10.52 6.38 18.11
N ASP A 238 10.85 5.12 18.40
CA ASP A 238 10.25 3.98 17.72
C ASP A 238 8.75 3.84 18.06
N LEU A 239 7.96 3.37 17.10
CA LEU A 239 6.50 3.29 17.18
C LEU A 239 6.01 1.87 16.85
N SER A 240 4.89 1.51 17.47
CA SER A 240 4.07 0.37 17.07
C SER A 240 2.66 0.89 16.82
N LEU A 241 2.19 0.82 15.58
CA LEU A 241 0.91 1.40 15.16
C LEU A 241 0.02 0.34 14.52
N THR A 242 -1.28 0.50 14.70
CA THR A 242 -2.31 -0.22 13.91
C THR A 242 -3.06 0.80 13.07
N VAL A 243 -3.02 0.63 11.74
CA VAL A 243 -3.77 1.47 10.81
C VAL A 243 -5.04 0.76 10.39
N HIS A 244 -6.17 1.45 10.52
CA HIS A 244 -7.47 1.10 9.95
C HIS A 244 -7.69 1.97 8.72
N GLN A 245 -7.86 1.35 7.55
CA GLN A 245 -8.09 2.02 6.27
C GLN A 245 -9.26 1.35 5.55
N GLY A 246 -9.90 2.03 4.60
CA GLY A 246 -10.96 1.46 3.77
C GLY A 246 -12.32 1.30 4.48
N GLU A 247 -12.45 1.76 5.74
CA GLU A 247 -13.71 1.66 6.50
C GLU A 247 -14.86 2.38 5.78
N ASP A 248 -14.62 3.61 5.31
CA ASP A 248 -15.60 4.43 4.60
C ASP A 248 -15.93 3.90 3.18
N MET A 249 -15.10 3.01 2.63
CA MET A 249 -15.34 2.30 1.36
C MET A 249 -16.14 1.00 1.56
N GLY A 250 -16.41 0.57 2.81
CA GLY A 250 -16.98 -0.74 3.10
C GLY A 250 -16.00 -1.91 2.90
N ARG A 251 -14.69 -1.62 2.80
CA ARG A 251 -13.61 -2.61 2.70
C ARG A 251 -12.59 -2.43 3.84
N PRO A 252 -13.01 -2.68 5.10
CA PRO A 252 -12.15 -2.43 6.25
C PRO A 252 -10.84 -3.23 6.17
N SER A 253 -9.74 -2.54 6.39
CA SER A 253 -8.38 -3.07 6.39
C SER A 253 -7.67 -2.79 7.70
N ARG A 254 -6.76 -3.68 8.10
CA ARG A 254 -5.93 -3.55 9.29
C ARG A 254 -4.47 -3.80 8.95
N ILE A 255 -3.63 -2.76 9.08
CA ILE A 255 -2.21 -2.79 8.75
C ILE A 255 -1.41 -2.58 10.03
N GLY A 256 -0.55 -3.53 10.39
CA GLY A 256 0.38 -3.41 11.51
C GLY A 256 1.69 -2.76 11.05
N LEU A 257 2.19 -1.83 11.86
CA LEU A 257 3.44 -1.11 11.60
C LEU A 257 4.31 -1.11 12.84
N GLN A 258 5.60 -1.37 12.65
CA GLN A 258 6.60 -1.23 13.70
C GLN A 258 7.81 -0.49 13.13
N THR A 259 8.30 0.52 13.85
CA THR A 259 9.56 1.16 13.51
C THR A 259 10.63 0.75 14.50
N GLN A 260 11.83 0.50 13.98
CA GLN A 260 12.99 0.18 14.80
C GLN A 260 14.26 0.68 14.10
N GLN A 261 14.95 1.62 14.73
CA GLN A 261 16.24 2.14 14.24
C GLN A 261 16.18 2.57 12.75
N GLY A 262 15.12 3.30 12.37
CA GLY A 262 14.93 3.80 11.02
C GLY A 262 14.41 2.78 10.00
N ARG A 263 14.15 1.55 10.42
CA ARG A 263 13.47 0.51 9.62
C ARG A 263 11.98 0.51 9.91
N VAL A 264 11.19 0.15 8.93
CA VAL A 264 9.74 -0.02 9.08
C VAL A 264 9.35 -1.45 8.72
N THR A 265 8.72 -2.15 9.65
CA THR A 265 8.07 -3.44 9.41
C THR A 265 6.59 -3.21 9.17
N VAL A 266 6.10 -3.70 8.04
CA VAL A 266 4.69 -3.74 7.68
C VAL A 266 4.19 -5.16 7.85
N SER A 267 3.03 -5.35 8.47
CA SER A 267 2.44 -6.67 8.67
C SER A 267 0.93 -6.65 8.46
N GLY A 268 0.37 -7.78 8.07
CA GLY A 268 -1.05 -7.94 7.90
C GLY A 268 -1.45 -9.36 7.53
N GLN A 269 -2.75 -9.61 7.61
CA GLN A 269 -3.37 -10.88 7.23
C GLN A 269 -3.90 -10.80 5.80
N ALA A 270 -4.20 -11.96 5.21
CA ALA A 270 -4.97 -12.03 3.98
C ALA A 270 -5.84 -13.28 3.99
N VAL A 271 -6.99 -13.19 3.32
CA VAL A 271 -7.93 -14.30 3.21
C VAL A 271 -8.23 -14.59 1.76
N GLN A 272 -8.11 -15.87 1.37
CA GLN A 272 -8.46 -16.30 0.01
C GLN A 272 -9.98 -16.21 -0.20
N VAL A 273 -10.40 -15.59 -1.30
CA VAL A 273 -11.81 -15.37 -1.63
C VAL A 273 -12.23 -16.04 -2.92
N MET A 274 -11.35 -16.18 -3.90
CA MET A 274 -11.65 -16.81 -5.19
C MET A 274 -10.44 -17.60 -5.70
N GLU A 275 -10.72 -18.52 -6.62
CA GLU A 275 -9.72 -19.15 -7.47
C GLU A 275 -10.31 -19.36 -8.87
N GLY A 276 -9.45 -19.41 -9.87
CA GLY A 276 -9.86 -19.61 -11.25
C GLY A 276 -8.71 -19.97 -12.16
N ARG A 277 -9.03 -20.01 -13.47
CA ARG A 277 -8.06 -20.27 -14.53
C ARG A 277 -8.32 -19.35 -15.71
N LEU A 278 -7.24 -18.84 -16.31
CA LEU A 278 -7.31 -18.22 -17.63
C LEU A 278 -7.59 -19.31 -18.69
N VAL A 279 -8.42 -18.98 -19.66
CA VAL A 279 -8.85 -19.88 -20.75
C VAL A 279 -8.15 -19.56 -22.05
#